data_f402469cd997b0d0484cc75a082dee4a
#
_entry.id   f402469cd997b0d0484cc75a082dee4a
#
_cell.length_a   1.000
_cell.length_b   1.000
_cell.length_c   1.000
_cell.angle_alpha   90.00
_cell.angle_beta   90.00
_cell.angle_gamma   90.00
#
_symmetry.space_group_name_H-M   'P 1'
#
loop_
_entity.id
_entity.type
_entity.pdbx_description
1 polymer ?
#
loop_
_entity_poly.entity_id
_entity_poly.type
_entity_poly.pdbx_seq_one_letter_code
_entity_poly.pdbx_strand_id
1 'polypeptide(L)'
;TGQFSNDYIKPFSITFIHFVACVADIALGLITFLPFLIFMYFSSFKLITLPSAQNALLFIITLILAMVMNFFFNLIFHAFTFHHGDRRSLIELINFVTSFIAGSMFPLAFLSGTIKNIFMALPFKYLFYVPIEVFLGKMTTHQITLSWLTIIAWSVMFFVIYKIVFATGIKKYEGTGR
;
A
#
# COMPACT_ATOMS: atom_id res chain seq x y z
N THR A 1 -6.12 12.51 -23.22
CA THR A 1 -6.35 13.76 -22.43
C THR A 1 -7.77 13.93 -21.95
N GLY A 2 -8.75 13.12 -22.37
CA GLY A 2 -10.17 13.24 -22.02
C GLY A 2 -10.65 12.44 -20.80
N GLN A 3 -9.82 11.63 -20.16
CA GLN A 3 -10.26 10.77 -19.03
C GLN A 3 -10.59 11.56 -17.76
N PHE A 4 -9.96 12.71 -17.57
CA PHE A 4 -10.22 13.58 -16.40
C PHE A 4 -11.59 14.24 -16.44
N SER A 5 -12.03 14.69 -17.63
CA SER A 5 -13.38 15.26 -17.81
C SER A 5 -14.47 14.23 -17.46
N ASN A 6 -14.24 12.96 -17.73
CA ASN A 6 -15.16 11.88 -17.40
C ASN A 6 -15.22 11.59 -15.88
N ASP A 7 -14.16 11.80 -15.13
CA ASP A 7 -14.15 11.54 -13.68
C ASP A 7 -14.81 12.68 -12.88
N TYR A 8 -14.81 13.90 -13.41
CA TYR A 8 -15.53 15.05 -12.81
C TYR A 8 -17.05 15.01 -13.04
N ILE A 9 -17.52 14.30 -14.08
CA ILE A 9 -18.95 14.16 -14.38
C ILE A 9 -19.62 13.07 -13.52
N LYS A 10 -18.83 12.21 -12.86
CA LYS A 10 -19.36 11.17 -11.99
C LYS A 10 -19.85 11.76 -10.66
N PRO A 11 -20.99 11.29 -10.13
CA PRO A 11 -21.57 11.80 -8.88
C PRO A 11 -20.76 11.44 -7.62
N PHE A 12 -19.59 10.79 -7.78
CA PHE A 12 -18.75 10.36 -6.69
C PHE A 12 -17.42 11.13 -6.66
N SER A 13 -16.91 11.40 -5.46
CA SER A 13 -15.60 12.04 -5.33
C SER A 13 -14.50 11.15 -5.94
N ILE A 14 -13.49 11.74 -6.56
CA ILE A 14 -12.34 11.04 -7.15
C ILE A 14 -11.68 10.13 -6.11
N THR A 15 -11.58 10.59 -4.86
CA THR A 15 -11.05 9.81 -3.73
C THR A 15 -11.85 8.54 -3.49
N PHE A 16 -13.19 8.60 -3.59
CA PHE A 16 -14.06 7.44 -3.40
C PHE A 16 -13.88 6.41 -4.53
N ILE A 17 -13.75 6.86 -5.78
CA ILE A 17 -13.50 5.97 -6.93
C ILE A 17 -12.18 5.22 -6.75
N HIS A 18 -11.12 5.91 -6.32
CA HIS A 18 -9.82 5.26 -6.04
C HIS A 18 -9.88 4.31 -4.85
N PHE A 19 -10.68 4.63 -3.83
CA PHE A 19 -10.89 3.73 -2.70
C PHE A 19 -11.57 2.43 -3.15
N VAL A 20 -12.64 2.52 -3.92
CA VAL A 20 -13.34 1.35 -4.46
C VAL A 20 -12.42 0.51 -5.35
N ALA A 21 -11.62 1.16 -6.20
CA ALA A 21 -10.64 0.46 -7.04
C ALA A 21 -9.60 -0.30 -6.17
N CYS A 22 -9.06 0.33 -5.13
CA CYS A 22 -8.13 -0.31 -4.21
C CYS A 22 -8.74 -1.53 -3.51
N VAL A 23 -9.99 -1.43 -3.04
CA VAL A 23 -10.71 -2.56 -2.43
C VAL A 23 -10.94 -3.68 -3.45
N ALA A 24 -11.30 -3.34 -4.69
CA ALA A 24 -11.49 -4.31 -5.76
C ALA A 24 -10.20 -5.06 -6.11
N ASP A 25 -9.07 -4.37 -6.20
CA ASP A 25 -7.75 -4.98 -6.47
C ASP A 25 -7.36 -5.98 -5.37
N ILE A 26 -7.65 -5.66 -4.12
CA ILE A 26 -7.40 -6.55 -2.98
C ILE A 26 -8.32 -7.76 -3.04
N ALA A 27 -9.61 -7.57 -3.32
CA ALA A 27 -10.56 -8.67 -3.44
C ALA A 27 -10.15 -9.62 -4.57
N LEU A 28 -9.74 -9.09 -5.72
CA LEU A 28 -9.22 -9.88 -6.84
C LEU A 28 -7.92 -10.60 -6.46
N GLY A 29 -7.01 -9.94 -5.75
CA GLY A 29 -5.80 -10.55 -5.22
C GLY A 29 -6.11 -11.73 -4.29
N LEU A 30 -7.05 -11.59 -3.37
CA LEU A 30 -7.48 -12.66 -2.48
C LEU A 30 -8.10 -13.82 -3.26
N ILE A 31 -9.00 -13.57 -4.22
CA ILE A 31 -9.65 -14.59 -5.03
C ILE A 31 -8.62 -15.39 -5.83
N THR A 32 -7.61 -14.74 -6.39
CA THR A 32 -6.57 -15.41 -7.18
C THR A 32 -5.55 -16.16 -6.33
N PHE A 33 -5.19 -15.64 -5.15
CA PHE A 33 -4.19 -16.26 -4.28
C PHE A 33 -4.75 -17.36 -3.35
N LEU A 34 -6.01 -17.26 -2.97
CA LEU A 34 -6.61 -18.17 -2.01
C LEU A 34 -6.59 -19.65 -2.46
N PRO A 35 -6.90 -19.99 -3.72
CA PRO A 35 -6.75 -21.37 -4.21
C PRO A 35 -5.32 -21.89 -4.15
N PHE A 36 -4.33 -21.02 -4.44
CA PHE A 36 -2.92 -21.37 -4.35
C PHE A 36 -2.50 -21.63 -2.91
N LEU A 37 -2.94 -20.81 -1.95
CA LEU A 37 -2.67 -21.02 -0.52
C LEU A 37 -3.31 -22.32 -0.01
N ILE A 38 -4.55 -22.62 -0.43
CA ILE A 38 -5.25 -23.87 -0.09
C ILE A 38 -4.45 -25.06 -0.65
N PHE A 39 -4.06 -25.00 -1.91
CA PHE A 39 -3.24 -26.05 -2.53
C PHE A 39 -1.92 -26.27 -1.79
N MET A 40 -1.20 -25.19 -1.44
CA MET A 40 0.07 -25.26 -0.69
C MET A 40 -0.13 -25.83 0.72
N TYR A 41 -1.25 -25.54 1.38
CA TYR A 41 -1.56 -26.07 2.69
C TYR A 41 -1.83 -27.58 2.66
N PHE A 42 -2.59 -28.07 1.67
CA PHE A 42 -2.92 -29.48 1.51
C PHE A 42 -1.82 -30.28 0.83
N SER A 43 -0.81 -29.64 0.24
CA SER A 43 0.31 -30.33 -0.37
C SER A 43 1.15 -31.03 0.70
N SER A 44 1.72 -32.17 0.35
CA SER A 44 2.54 -33.02 1.26
C SER A 44 3.79 -32.31 1.80
N PHE A 45 4.12 -31.13 1.28
CA PHE A 45 5.32 -30.41 1.64
C PHE A 45 5.24 -29.67 2.98
N LYS A 46 4.06 -29.49 3.58
CA LYS A 46 3.84 -28.75 4.85
C LYS A 46 4.63 -27.45 4.93
N LEU A 47 4.74 -26.76 3.80
CA LEU A 47 5.57 -25.55 3.65
C LEU A 47 5.03 -24.34 4.40
N ILE A 48 3.75 -24.36 4.77
CA ILE A 48 3.09 -23.25 5.46
C ILE A 48 2.65 -23.73 6.84
N THR A 49 3.20 -23.12 7.88
CA THR A 49 2.68 -23.25 9.24
C THR A 49 1.57 -22.25 9.44
N LEU A 50 0.38 -22.72 9.85
CA LEU A 50 -0.71 -21.81 10.18
C LEU A 50 -0.36 -20.99 11.43
N PRO A 51 -0.67 -19.68 11.43
CA PRO A 51 -0.47 -18.84 12.60
C PRO A 51 -1.44 -19.26 13.72
N SER A 52 -1.13 -18.90 14.96
CA SER A 52 -2.12 -18.95 16.03
C SER A 52 -3.30 -18.02 15.70
N ALA A 53 -4.49 -18.27 16.26
CA ALA A 53 -5.67 -17.41 16.05
C ALA A 53 -5.38 -15.95 16.45
N GLN A 54 -4.59 -15.73 17.49
CA GLN A 54 -4.14 -14.41 17.91
C GLN A 54 -3.28 -13.74 16.84
N ASN A 55 -2.26 -14.43 16.32
CA ASN A 55 -1.39 -13.88 15.27
C ASN A 55 -2.14 -13.63 13.97
N ALA A 56 -3.11 -14.47 13.63
CA ALA A 56 -3.98 -14.25 12.48
C ALA A 56 -4.80 -12.97 12.62
N LEU A 57 -5.38 -12.70 13.80
CA LEU A 57 -6.12 -11.47 14.06
C LEU A 57 -5.20 -10.23 13.98
N LEU A 58 -4.04 -10.28 14.63
CA LEU A 58 -3.05 -9.20 14.61
C LEU A 58 -2.55 -8.93 13.18
N PHE A 59 -2.35 -9.97 12.40
CA PHE A 59 -1.99 -9.89 10.99
C PHE A 59 -3.05 -9.15 10.17
N ILE A 60 -4.34 -9.51 10.32
CA ILE A 60 -5.45 -8.86 9.61
C ILE A 60 -5.51 -7.38 9.95
N ILE A 61 -5.40 -7.01 11.23
CA ILE A 61 -5.39 -5.60 11.66
C ILE A 61 -4.20 -4.87 11.03
N THR A 62 -3.01 -5.47 11.04
CA THR A 62 -1.80 -4.89 10.46
C THR A 62 -1.97 -4.68 8.95
N LEU A 63 -2.57 -5.64 8.24
CA LEU A 63 -2.86 -5.51 6.81
C LEU A 63 -3.82 -4.34 6.53
N ILE A 64 -4.90 -4.22 7.28
CA ILE A 64 -5.88 -3.13 7.09
C ILE A 64 -5.19 -1.77 7.28
N LEU A 65 -4.38 -1.61 8.33
CA LEU A 65 -3.64 -0.38 8.57
C LEU A 65 -2.63 -0.09 7.44
N ALA A 66 -1.89 -1.11 7.00
CA ALA A 66 -0.94 -0.99 5.89
C ALA A 66 -1.64 -0.60 4.58
N MET A 67 -2.83 -1.16 4.32
CA MET A 67 -3.66 -0.81 3.16
C MET A 67 -4.09 0.66 3.19
N VAL A 68 -4.53 1.17 4.34
CA VAL A 68 -4.89 2.60 4.49
C VAL A 68 -3.69 3.49 4.23
N MET A 69 -2.52 3.14 4.74
CA MET A 69 -1.28 3.86 4.50
C MET A 69 -0.92 3.87 3.00
N ASN A 70 -0.96 2.71 2.35
CA ASN A 70 -0.67 2.57 0.92
C ASN A 70 -1.68 3.34 0.06
N PHE A 71 -2.95 3.34 0.43
CA PHE A 71 -3.99 4.11 -0.23
C PHE A 71 -3.67 5.62 -0.23
N PHE A 72 -3.34 6.22 0.92
CA PHE A 72 -2.97 7.62 0.99
C PHE A 72 -1.67 7.92 0.24
N PHE A 73 -0.70 7.02 0.28
CA PHE A 73 0.52 7.13 -0.52
C PHE A 73 0.21 7.20 -2.02
N ASN A 74 -0.60 6.27 -2.55
CA ASN A 74 -0.98 6.27 -3.96
C ASN A 74 -1.81 7.50 -4.35
N LEU A 75 -2.67 8.02 -3.47
CA LEU A 75 -3.43 9.24 -3.74
C LEU A 75 -2.53 10.46 -4.03
N ILE A 76 -1.35 10.55 -3.42
CA ILE A 76 -0.38 11.62 -3.70
C ILE A 76 -0.02 11.59 -5.18
N PHE A 77 0.31 10.42 -5.72
CA PHE A 77 0.71 10.29 -7.12
C PHE A 77 -0.46 10.45 -8.08
N HIS A 78 -1.64 10.00 -7.70
CA HIS A 78 -2.85 10.30 -8.47
C HIS A 78 -3.12 11.81 -8.54
N ALA A 79 -2.86 12.56 -7.48
CA ALA A 79 -2.95 14.01 -7.50
C ALA A 79 -1.83 14.67 -8.33
N PHE A 80 -0.62 14.10 -8.36
CA PHE A 80 0.50 14.59 -9.18
C PHE A 80 0.25 14.48 -10.68
N THR A 81 -0.55 13.51 -11.11
CA THR A 81 -0.84 13.29 -12.54
C THR A 81 -1.72 14.38 -13.16
N PHE A 82 -2.27 15.31 -12.39
CA PHE A 82 -2.87 16.54 -12.92
C PHE A 82 -1.88 17.38 -13.73
N HIS A 83 -0.58 17.19 -13.50
CA HIS A 83 0.47 18.01 -14.10
C HIS A 83 1.19 17.34 -15.30
N HIS A 84 1.07 16.02 -15.48
CA HIS A 84 1.84 15.25 -16.46
C HIS A 84 0.94 14.32 -17.27
N GLY A 85 1.09 14.31 -18.58
CA GLY A 85 0.19 13.63 -19.51
C GLY A 85 0.21 12.10 -19.47
N ASP A 86 1.29 11.46 -18.98
CA ASP A 86 1.43 10.00 -18.92
C ASP A 86 1.29 9.48 -17.48
N ARG A 87 0.02 9.29 -17.10
CA ARG A 87 -0.36 8.83 -15.77
C ARG A 87 0.04 7.38 -15.49
N ARG A 88 -0.09 6.51 -16.49
CA ARG A 88 0.00 5.06 -16.29
C ARG A 88 1.42 4.63 -15.99
N SER A 89 2.35 5.05 -16.81
CA SER A 89 3.77 4.72 -16.65
C SER A 89 4.35 5.21 -15.34
N LEU A 90 3.96 6.40 -14.88
CA LEU A 90 4.40 6.93 -13.58
C LEU A 90 3.91 6.06 -12.42
N ILE A 91 2.63 5.67 -12.41
CA ILE A 91 2.05 4.85 -11.35
C ILE A 91 2.68 3.45 -11.35
N GLU A 92 2.88 2.86 -12.52
CA GLU A 92 3.53 1.54 -12.66
C GLU A 92 4.97 1.57 -12.11
N LEU A 93 5.73 2.62 -12.43
CA LEU A 93 7.09 2.81 -11.90
C LEU A 93 7.09 2.93 -10.37
N ILE A 94 6.18 3.72 -9.81
CA ILE A 94 6.07 3.91 -8.35
C ILE A 94 5.70 2.60 -7.67
N ASN A 95 4.75 1.86 -8.22
CA ASN A 95 4.36 0.56 -7.68
C ASN A 95 5.52 -0.45 -7.73
N PHE A 96 6.31 -0.45 -8.80
CA PHE A 96 7.49 -1.28 -8.92
C PHE A 96 8.54 -0.95 -7.84
N VAL A 97 8.89 0.34 -7.71
CA VAL A 97 9.86 0.81 -6.70
C VAL A 97 9.37 0.53 -5.29
N THR A 98 8.08 0.80 -5.02
CA THR A 98 7.46 0.52 -3.71
C THR A 98 7.51 -0.96 -3.36
N SER A 99 7.17 -1.84 -4.30
CA SER A 99 7.21 -3.29 -4.13
C SER A 99 8.62 -3.78 -3.83
N PHE A 100 9.62 -3.24 -4.52
CA PHE A 100 11.02 -3.57 -4.29
C PHE A 100 11.46 -3.18 -2.87
N ILE A 101 11.19 -1.93 -2.45
CA ILE A 101 11.58 -1.43 -1.13
C ILE A 101 10.77 -2.08 0.00
N ALA A 102 9.50 -2.45 -0.25
CA ALA A 102 8.64 -3.13 0.71
C ALA A 102 9.08 -4.56 1.01
N GLY A 103 9.96 -5.14 0.18
CA GLY A 103 10.46 -6.50 0.38
C GLY A 103 9.60 -7.59 -0.26
N SER A 104 8.68 -7.24 -1.17
CA SER A 104 7.86 -8.23 -1.88
C SER A 104 8.62 -8.94 -2.99
N MET A 105 9.54 -8.22 -3.67
CA MET A 105 10.39 -8.79 -4.72
C MET A 105 11.67 -9.40 -4.18
N PHE A 106 12.21 -8.81 -3.11
CA PHE A 106 13.45 -9.28 -2.47
C PHE A 106 13.31 -9.21 -0.95
N PRO A 107 13.40 -10.35 -0.23
CA PRO A 107 13.20 -10.36 1.22
C PRO A 107 14.20 -9.45 1.93
N LEU A 108 13.72 -8.50 2.72
CA LEU A 108 14.55 -7.52 3.46
C LEU A 108 15.49 -8.21 4.47
N ALA A 109 15.20 -9.46 4.83
CA ALA A 109 16.05 -10.26 5.71
C ALA A 109 17.45 -10.51 5.13
N PHE A 110 17.60 -10.56 3.79
CA PHE A 110 18.89 -10.77 3.12
C PHE A 110 19.72 -9.49 2.99
N LEU A 111 19.13 -8.34 3.24
CA LEU A 111 19.86 -7.07 3.22
C LEU A 111 20.75 -6.97 4.47
N SER A 112 21.94 -6.39 4.31
CA SER A 112 22.89 -6.13 5.39
C SER A 112 23.40 -4.68 5.36
N GLY A 113 23.99 -4.25 6.47
CA GLY A 113 24.63 -2.94 6.57
C GLY A 113 23.69 -1.75 6.39
N THR A 114 24.20 -0.66 5.80
CA THR A 114 23.53 0.63 5.66
C THR A 114 22.25 0.54 4.82
N ILE A 115 22.25 -0.29 3.78
CA ILE A 115 21.09 -0.46 2.89
C ILE A 115 19.88 -1.00 3.66
N LYS A 116 20.10 -2.00 4.52
CA LYS A 116 19.04 -2.52 5.39
C LYS A 116 18.46 -1.44 6.29
N ASN A 117 19.32 -0.63 6.91
CA ASN A 117 18.87 0.43 7.81
C ASN A 117 18.01 1.48 7.08
N ILE A 118 18.39 1.85 5.86
CA ILE A 118 17.60 2.77 5.01
C ILE A 118 16.22 2.17 4.72
N PHE A 119 16.15 0.92 4.26
CA PHE A 119 14.87 0.26 3.92
C PHE A 119 13.99 0.08 5.17
N MET A 120 14.61 -0.23 6.31
CA MET A 120 13.91 -0.35 7.59
C MET A 120 13.43 0.99 8.17
N ALA A 121 14.01 2.12 7.77
CA ALA A 121 13.54 3.45 8.16
C ALA A 121 12.33 3.90 7.34
N LEU A 122 12.16 3.40 6.11
CA LEU A 122 11.09 3.75 5.21
C LEU A 122 9.75 3.10 5.60
N PRO A 123 8.60 3.73 5.27
CA PRO A 123 7.28 3.19 5.60
C PRO A 123 6.92 1.91 4.85
N PHE A 124 7.58 1.62 3.74
CA PHE A 124 7.20 0.53 2.84
C PHE A 124 7.37 -0.87 3.44
N LYS A 125 8.27 -1.05 4.43
CA LYS A 125 8.38 -2.31 5.17
C LYS A 125 7.06 -2.76 5.81
N TYR A 126 6.16 -1.81 6.13
CA TYR A 126 4.86 -2.11 6.73
C TYR A 126 3.86 -2.69 5.74
N LEU A 127 4.14 -2.66 4.43
CA LEU A 127 3.27 -3.24 3.41
C LEU A 127 3.42 -4.76 3.29
N PHE A 128 4.63 -5.29 3.48
CA PHE A 128 4.93 -6.71 3.32
C PHE A 128 5.71 -7.31 4.49
N TYR A 129 6.86 -6.74 4.81
CA TYR A 129 7.78 -7.30 5.79
C TYR A 129 7.14 -7.45 7.17
N VAL A 130 6.58 -6.37 7.72
CA VAL A 130 5.98 -6.36 9.06
C VAL A 130 4.75 -7.28 9.16
N PRO A 131 3.76 -7.25 8.23
CA PRO A 131 2.66 -8.22 8.24
C PRO A 131 3.13 -9.67 8.25
N ILE A 132 4.13 -10.02 7.45
CA ILE A 132 4.67 -11.39 7.40
C ILE A 132 5.30 -11.77 8.74
N GLU A 133 6.10 -10.90 9.36
CA GLU A 133 6.71 -11.16 10.68
C GLU A 133 5.65 -11.33 11.79
N VAL A 134 4.55 -10.57 11.71
CA VAL A 134 3.39 -10.73 12.62
C VAL A 134 2.72 -12.08 12.38
N PHE A 135 2.47 -12.45 11.12
CA PHE A 135 1.87 -13.75 10.76
C PHE A 135 2.70 -14.92 11.29
N LEU A 136 4.01 -14.85 11.16
CA LEU A 136 4.95 -15.88 11.62
C LEU A 136 5.15 -15.87 13.16
N GLY A 137 4.55 -14.92 13.89
CA GLY A 137 4.69 -14.82 15.34
C GLY A 137 6.07 -14.39 15.81
N LYS A 138 6.87 -13.74 14.94
CA LYS A 138 8.24 -13.30 15.25
C LYS A 138 8.32 -11.94 15.94
N MET A 139 7.19 -11.25 16.09
CA MET A 139 7.12 -9.94 16.74
C MET A 139 6.43 -10.01 18.09
N THR A 140 6.97 -9.28 19.07
CA THR A 140 6.32 -9.10 20.36
C THR A 140 5.12 -8.15 20.24
N THR A 141 4.15 -8.23 21.16
CA THR A 141 2.99 -7.34 21.19
C THR A 141 3.40 -5.86 21.22
N HIS A 142 4.44 -5.51 21.97
CA HIS A 142 4.99 -4.15 22.00
C HIS A 142 5.50 -3.68 20.64
N GLN A 143 6.23 -4.52 19.91
CA GLN A 143 6.71 -4.20 18.55
C GLN A 143 5.56 -4.03 17.57
N ILE A 144 4.52 -4.85 17.67
CA ILE A 144 3.31 -4.73 16.84
C ILE A 144 2.60 -3.42 17.11
N THR A 145 2.40 -3.05 18.38
CA THR A 145 1.75 -1.78 18.76
C THR A 145 2.54 -0.58 18.26
N LEU A 146 3.87 -0.57 18.41
CA LEU A 146 4.74 0.48 17.84
C LEU A 146 4.62 0.55 16.33
N SER A 147 4.56 -0.60 15.65
CA SER A 147 4.36 -0.65 14.19
C SER A 147 3.04 -0.02 13.79
N TRP A 148 1.95 -0.30 14.48
CA TRP A 148 0.64 0.30 14.22
C TRP A 148 0.65 1.82 14.41
N LEU A 149 1.23 2.31 15.51
CA LEU A 149 1.37 3.75 15.72
C LEU A 149 2.18 4.42 14.60
N THR A 150 3.24 3.76 14.16
CA THR A 150 4.07 4.26 13.06
C THR A 150 3.32 4.25 11.72
N ILE A 151 2.55 3.20 11.42
CA ILE A 151 1.70 3.13 10.22
C ILE A 151 0.67 4.27 10.25
N ILE A 152 0.02 4.51 11.38
CA ILE A 152 -0.95 5.60 11.53
C ILE A 152 -0.28 6.96 11.31
N ALA A 153 0.89 7.19 11.91
CA ALA A 153 1.64 8.43 11.73
C ALA A 153 2.00 8.68 10.25
N TRP A 154 2.48 7.65 9.53
CA TRP A 154 2.75 7.74 8.10
C TRP A 154 1.48 7.96 7.28
N SER A 155 0.37 7.31 7.63
CA SER A 155 -0.92 7.50 6.96
C SER A 155 -1.41 8.94 7.06
N VAL A 156 -1.32 9.53 8.27
CA VAL A 156 -1.67 10.94 8.50
C VAL A 156 -0.75 11.85 7.69
N MET A 157 0.55 11.61 7.70
CA MET A 157 1.52 12.40 6.93
C MET A 157 1.21 12.33 5.41
N PHE A 158 0.98 11.16 4.86
CA PHE A 158 0.63 10.99 3.44
C PHE A 158 -0.70 11.66 3.10
N PHE A 159 -1.69 11.58 3.99
CA PHE A 159 -2.96 12.29 3.82
C PHE A 159 -2.77 13.82 3.76
N VAL A 160 -1.94 14.38 4.65
CA VAL A 160 -1.63 15.82 4.65
C VAL A 160 -0.92 16.22 3.35
N ILE A 161 0.10 15.45 2.94
CA ILE A 161 0.81 15.69 1.67
C ILE A 161 -0.16 15.63 0.49
N TYR A 162 -1.04 14.62 0.44
CA TYR A 162 -2.07 14.51 -0.58
C TYR A 162 -2.95 15.78 -0.64
N LYS A 163 -3.42 16.27 0.52
CA LYS A 163 -4.24 17.50 0.57
C LYS A 163 -3.52 18.72 0.01
N ILE A 164 -2.23 18.88 0.32
CA ILE A 164 -1.40 19.97 -0.19
C ILE A 164 -1.25 19.86 -1.71
N VAL A 165 -0.85 18.68 -2.20
CA VAL A 165 -0.65 18.45 -3.65
C VAL A 165 -1.95 18.63 -4.43
N PHE A 166 -3.05 18.12 -3.91
CA PHE A 166 -4.37 18.24 -4.52
C PHE A 166 -4.83 19.71 -4.61
N ALA A 167 -4.68 20.47 -3.52
CA ALA A 167 -5.07 21.89 -3.49
C ALA A 167 -4.24 22.75 -4.46
N THR A 168 -2.93 22.44 -4.61
CA THR A 168 -2.08 23.15 -5.57
C THR A 168 -2.38 22.74 -7.02
N GLY A 169 -2.73 21.47 -7.24
CA GLY A 169 -3.08 20.94 -8.56
C GLY A 169 -4.34 21.58 -9.15
N ILE A 170 -5.40 21.70 -8.36
CA ILE A 170 -6.68 22.31 -8.81
C ILE A 170 -6.47 23.76 -9.23
N LYS A 171 -5.77 24.56 -8.44
CA LYS A 171 -5.52 25.98 -8.75
C LYS A 171 -4.84 26.19 -10.11
N LYS A 172 -3.95 25.26 -10.50
CA LYS A 172 -3.25 25.34 -11.79
C LYS A 172 -4.14 24.92 -12.96
N TYR A 173 -5.09 24.00 -12.74
CA TYR A 173 -6.02 23.53 -13.76
C TYR A 173 -7.05 24.61 -14.12
N GLU A 174 -7.56 25.35 -13.16
CA GLU A 174 -8.48 26.48 -13.38
C GLU A 174 -7.79 27.64 -14.12
N GLY A 175 -6.47 27.81 -13.98
CA GLY A 175 -5.69 28.85 -14.67
C GLY A 175 -5.41 28.59 -16.15
N THR A 176 -5.53 27.34 -16.62
CA THR A 176 -5.28 26.97 -18.03
C THR A 176 -6.56 26.86 -18.87
N GLY A 177 -7.70 27.07 -18.29
CA GLY A 177 -9.02 27.04 -18.94
C GLY A 177 -9.52 28.38 -19.48
N ARG A 178 -8.62 29.40 -19.66
CA ARG A 178 -8.93 30.67 -20.36
C ARG A 178 -8.22 30.75 -21.67
#